data_5b383508401a4e390bd2bcd206467a48
#
_entry.id   5b383508401a4e390bd2bcd206467a48
#
_cell.length_a   1.000
_cell.length_b   1.000
_cell.length_c   1.000
_cell.angle_alpha   90.00
_cell.angle_beta   90.00
_cell.angle_gamma   90.00
#
_symmetry.space_group_name_H-M   'P 1'
#
loop_
_entity.id
_entity.type
_entity.pdbx_description
1 polymer ?
#
loop_
_entity_poly.entity_id
_entity_poly.type
_entity_poly.pdbx_seq_one_letter_code
_entity_poly.pdbx_strand_id
1 'polypeptide(L)'
;YRGPKDYREAKGMSLERIDRVPGPRNNEFPRNCMVDDCLITRTGLVEKQTAGVQISLAREITVRNCSIYELPRAGINIGEGAFGGHVIEYNDVFDTVRETSDHGSFNSWGRDRFWVRDQMALSQDKDVVLLDIRQPNIIRNNRWRCDHGWDVDLDDGSSNYIIYNNLMLSSGLKLREGFYRKVYNNIMVNKTLYPHVWFRNSGD
;
A
#
# COMPACT_ATOMS: atom_id res chain seq x y z
N TYR A 1 -15.45 4.81 7.86
CA TYR A 1 -14.21 4.48 8.52
C TYR A 1 -14.32 4.72 10.02
N ARG A 2 -13.66 3.92 10.84
CA ARG A 2 -13.67 4.00 12.32
C ARG A 2 -12.39 4.58 12.89
N GLY A 3 -11.37 4.71 12.08
CA GLY A 3 -10.08 5.25 12.47
C GLY A 3 -10.06 6.78 12.50
N PRO A 4 -8.89 7.36 12.77
CA PRO A 4 -8.69 8.80 12.75
C PRO A 4 -8.94 9.38 11.37
N LYS A 5 -9.38 10.63 11.31
CA LYS A 5 -9.68 11.32 10.05
C LYS A 5 -8.41 11.67 9.26
N ASP A 6 -7.35 11.98 9.97
CA ASP A 6 -6.07 12.37 9.37
C ASP A 6 -4.88 12.04 10.29
N TYR A 7 -3.69 12.32 9.81
CA TYR A 7 -2.43 12.12 10.53
C TYR A 7 -2.36 12.88 11.87
N ARG A 8 -2.95 14.06 11.98
CA ARG A 8 -2.88 14.88 13.19
C ARG A 8 -3.71 14.26 14.30
N GLU A 9 -4.90 13.80 13.94
CA GLU A 9 -5.78 13.06 14.87
C GLU A 9 -5.12 11.74 15.29
N ALA A 10 -4.55 10.98 14.36
CA ALA A 10 -3.82 9.74 14.65
C ALA A 10 -2.67 9.95 15.63
N LYS A 11 -1.89 11.01 15.45
CA LYS A 11 -0.74 11.34 16.31
C LYS A 11 -1.14 11.65 17.75
N GLY A 12 -2.32 12.20 17.95
CA GLY A 12 -2.86 12.55 19.29
C GLY A 12 -3.71 11.46 19.93
N MET A 13 -3.97 10.36 19.24
CA MET A 13 -4.83 9.27 19.74
C MET A 13 -4.03 8.29 20.59
N SER A 14 -4.57 7.92 21.76
CA SER A 14 -4.02 6.82 22.55
C SER A 14 -4.64 5.48 22.14
N LEU A 15 -3.87 4.40 22.29
CA LEU A 15 -4.33 3.04 22.00
C LEU A 15 -5.62 2.65 22.75
N GLU A 16 -5.83 3.19 23.94
CA GLU A 16 -7.01 2.94 24.78
C GLU A 16 -8.30 3.56 24.23
N ARG A 17 -8.18 4.59 23.38
CA ARG A 17 -9.31 5.34 22.83
C ARG A 17 -9.78 4.85 21.47
N ILE A 18 -9.14 3.82 20.92
CA ILE A 18 -9.48 3.31 19.60
C ILE A 18 -10.84 2.62 19.64
N ASP A 19 -11.66 2.85 18.63
CA ASP A 19 -12.84 2.02 18.37
C ASP A 19 -12.38 0.60 18.01
N ARG A 20 -12.64 -0.35 18.88
CA ARG A 20 -12.24 -1.76 18.72
C ARG A 20 -13.26 -2.63 18.00
N VAL A 21 -14.35 -2.06 17.52
CA VAL A 21 -15.33 -2.79 16.71
C VAL A 21 -14.71 -3.09 15.34
N PRO A 22 -14.57 -4.37 14.94
CA PRO A 22 -13.96 -4.72 13.67
C PRO A 22 -14.74 -4.24 12.45
N GLY A 23 -14.00 -3.87 11.41
CA GLY A 23 -14.57 -3.50 10.11
C GLY A 23 -15.07 -2.06 10.03
N PRO A 24 -15.70 -1.71 8.90
CA PRO A 24 -16.24 -0.38 8.64
C PRO A 24 -17.47 -0.05 9.51
N ARG A 25 -17.86 1.23 9.54
CA ARG A 25 -19.05 1.67 10.29
C ARG A 25 -20.36 1.19 9.68
N ASN A 26 -20.38 1.08 8.35
CA ASN A 26 -21.54 0.67 7.56
C ASN A 26 -21.06 -0.08 6.31
N ASN A 27 -21.97 -0.41 5.41
CA ASN A 27 -21.67 -1.09 4.14
C ASN A 27 -21.64 -0.14 2.92
N GLU A 28 -21.60 1.16 3.15
CA GLU A 28 -21.60 2.20 2.10
C GLU A 28 -20.17 2.50 1.65
N PHE A 29 -19.52 1.53 1.01
CA PHE A 29 -18.18 1.66 0.46
C PHE A 29 -18.01 0.75 -0.76
N PRO A 30 -17.09 1.08 -1.68
CA PRO A 30 -16.79 0.24 -2.84
C PRO A 30 -16.28 -1.14 -2.44
N ARG A 31 -16.85 -2.19 -3.04
CA ARG A 31 -16.40 -3.57 -2.83
C ARG A 31 -16.59 -4.41 -4.08
N ASN A 32 -15.76 -5.45 -4.21
CA ASN A 32 -15.82 -6.39 -5.34
C ASN A 32 -15.74 -5.69 -6.71
N CYS A 33 -15.01 -4.56 -6.79
CA CYS A 33 -14.77 -3.85 -8.04
C CYS A 33 -13.49 -4.34 -8.69
N MET A 34 -13.41 -4.23 -10.00
CA MET A 34 -12.26 -4.71 -10.77
C MET A 34 -11.80 -3.68 -11.79
N VAL A 35 -10.48 -3.56 -11.94
CA VAL A 35 -9.80 -2.92 -13.06
C VAL A 35 -9.04 -4.03 -13.77
N ASP A 36 -9.43 -4.38 -14.98
CA ASP A 36 -8.91 -5.52 -15.71
C ASP A 36 -8.60 -5.16 -17.16
N ASP A 37 -7.46 -5.63 -17.67
CA ASP A 37 -7.03 -5.45 -19.07
C ASP A 37 -7.06 -3.99 -19.55
N CYS A 38 -6.50 -3.08 -18.73
CA CYS A 38 -6.53 -1.65 -19.00
C CYS A 38 -5.15 -1.08 -19.30
N LEU A 39 -5.10 -0.12 -20.21
CA LEU A 39 -3.97 0.79 -20.40
C LEU A 39 -4.24 2.09 -19.65
N ILE A 40 -3.41 2.40 -18.64
CA ILE A 40 -3.56 3.59 -17.81
C ILE A 40 -2.26 4.41 -17.88
N THR A 41 -2.35 5.58 -18.46
CA THR A 41 -1.19 6.45 -18.68
C THR A 41 -1.57 7.92 -18.57
N ARG A 42 -0.59 8.79 -18.23
CA ARG A 42 -0.72 10.25 -18.20
C ARG A 42 -1.83 10.78 -17.30
N THR A 43 -2.16 10.07 -16.22
CA THR A 43 -3.00 10.64 -15.17
C THR A 43 -2.20 11.67 -14.36
N GLY A 44 -2.86 12.63 -13.74
CA GLY A 44 -2.20 13.63 -12.89
C GLY A 44 -1.38 14.66 -13.67
N LEU A 45 -1.78 15.04 -14.88
CA LEU A 45 -1.07 16.08 -15.65
C LEU A 45 -1.08 17.44 -14.94
N VAL A 46 -2.14 17.73 -14.18
CA VAL A 46 -2.31 18.97 -13.41
C VAL A 46 -2.09 18.70 -11.93
N GLU A 47 -2.90 17.84 -11.33
CA GLU A 47 -2.77 17.43 -9.92
C GLU A 47 -1.79 16.26 -9.79
N LYS A 48 -0.62 16.53 -9.27
CA LYS A 48 0.50 15.56 -9.25
C LYS A 48 0.40 14.48 -8.16
N GLN A 49 -0.41 14.68 -7.15
CA GLN A 49 -0.61 13.72 -6.05
C GLN A 49 -1.66 12.65 -6.37
N THR A 50 -1.70 12.19 -7.61
CA THR A 50 -2.63 11.17 -8.09
C THR A 50 -1.92 9.83 -8.35
N ALA A 51 -2.69 8.75 -8.37
CA ALA A 51 -2.26 7.45 -8.84
C ALA A 51 -3.04 7.04 -10.11
N GLY A 52 -2.48 6.11 -10.87
CA GLY A 52 -3.20 5.50 -11.99
C GLY A 52 -4.47 4.78 -11.51
N VAL A 53 -4.35 4.01 -10.43
CA VAL A 53 -5.48 3.40 -9.72
C VAL A 53 -5.37 3.77 -8.24
N GLN A 54 -6.39 4.45 -7.72
CA GLN A 54 -6.50 4.81 -6.30
C GLN A 54 -7.56 3.94 -5.62
N ILE A 55 -7.15 3.22 -4.57
CA ILE A 55 -8.02 2.40 -3.73
C ILE A 55 -8.05 3.04 -2.35
N SER A 56 -9.22 3.51 -1.93
CA SER A 56 -9.44 4.12 -0.61
C SER A 56 -10.82 3.78 -0.10
N LEU A 57 -10.97 3.54 1.20
CA LEU A 57 -12.23 3.18 1.85
C LEU A 57 -12.96 2.04 1.12
N ALA A 58 -12.21 1.03 0.67
CA ALA A 58 -12.73 -0.04 -0.19
C ALA A 58 -12.30 -1.43 0.32
N ARG A 59 -13.00 -2.47 -0.14
CA ARG A 59 -12.70 -3.87 0.16
C ARG A 59 -12.75 -4.74 -1.09
N GLU A 60 -11.88 -5.75 -1.17
CA GLU A 60 -11.93 -6.78 -2.21
C GLU A 60 -11.90 -6.17 -3.63
N ILE A 61 -10.97 -5.24 -3.86
CA ILE A 61 -10.73 -4.64 -5.17
C ILE A 61 -9.65 -5.45 -5.88
N THR A 62 -9.89 -5.79 -7.14
CA THR A 62 -8.91 -6.46 -8.01
C THR A 62 -8.38 -5.51 -9.07
N VAL A 63 -7.05 -5.44 -9.21
CA VAL A 63 -6.39 -4.76 -10.33
C VAL A 63 -5.49 -5.78 -11.01
N ARG A 64 -5.78 -6.09 -12.28
CA ARG A 64 -5.02 -7.12 -12.99
C ARG A 64 -4.88 -6.86 -14.48
N ASN A 65 -3.87 -7.51 -15.10
CA ASN A 65 -3.60 -7.48 -16.53
C ASN A 65 -3.45 -6.06 -17.11
N CYS A 66 -3.08 -5.09 -16.28
CA CYS A 66 -3.00 -3.68 -16.69
C CYS A 66 -1.57 -3.27 -17.00
N SER A 67 -1.41 -2.38 -17.99
CA SER A 67 -0.18 -1.62 -18.24
C SER A 67 -0.36 -0.20 -17.70
N ILE A 68 0.47 0.20 -16.72
CA ILE A 68 0.31 1.47 -16.00
C ILE A 68 1.65 2.20 -16.00
N TYR A 69 1.73 3.38 -16.66
CA TYR A 69 2.98 4.09 -16.81
C TYR A 69 2.84 5.58 -17.15
N GLU A 70 3.97 6.29 -17.23
CA GLU A 70 4.03 7.75 -17.44
C GLU A 70 3.22 8.53 -16.39
N LEU A 71 3.49 8.28 -15.11
CA LEU A 71 2.73 8.89 -14.01
C LEU A 71 3.61 9.77 -13.12
N PRO A 72 3.08 10.91 -12.63
CA PRO A 72 3.84 11.79 -11.75
C PRO A 72 4.09 11.18 -10.37
N ARG A 73 3.20 10.29 -9.91
CA ARG A 73 3.26 9.61 -8.61
C ARG A 73 3.09 8.10 -8.80
N ALA A 74 2.40 7.41 -7.92
CA ALA A 74 2.25 5.97 -7.93
C ALA A 74 1.42 5.45 -9.11
N GLY A 75 1.74 4.25 -9.58
CA GLY A 75 0.90 3.53 -10.54
C GLY A 75 -0.38 3.03 -9.87
N ILE A 76 -0.24 2.32 -8.77
CA ILE A 76 -1.35 1.82 -7.95
C ILE A 76 -1.12 2.27 -6.52
N ASN A 77 -2.15 2.82 -5.88
CA ASN A 77 -2.08 3.25 -4.49
C ASN A 77 -3.23 2.69 -3.67
N ILE A 78 -2.92 2.14 -2.49
CA ILE A 78 -3.88 1.82 -1.45
C ILE A 78 -3.75 2.88 -0.36
N GLY A 79 -4.76 3.74 -0.25
CA GLY A 79 -4.79 4.85 0.70
C GLY A 79 -5.51 4.49 2.00
N GLU A 80 -5.88 5.53 2.72
CA GLU A 80 -6.52 5.45 4.02
C GLU A 80 -7.82 4.66 4.02
N GLY A 81 -8.08 3.94 5.13
CA GLY A 81 -9.30 3.19 5.32
C GLY A 81 -9.41 1.95 4.43
N ALA A 82 -8.30 1.31 4.13
CA ALA A 82 -8.32 0.03 3.44
C ALA A 82 -9.01 -1.03 4.31
N PHE A 83 -9.97 -1.76 3.72
CA PHE A 83 -10.68 -2.83 4.42
C PHE A 83 -10.20 -4.23 4.01
N GLY A 84 -9.11 -4.30 3.27
CA GLY A 84 -8.39 -5.51 2.92
C GLY A 84 -9.00 -6.35 1.80
N GLY A 85 -8.39 -7.51 1.55
CA GLY A 85 -8.80 -8.44 0.51
C GLY A 85 -8.54 -7.96 -0.92
N HIS A 86 -7.69 -6.93 -1.10
CA HIS A 86 -7.33 -6.47 -2.43
C HIS A 86 -6.38 -7.46 -3.11
N VAL A 87 -6.53 -7.64 -4.42
CA VAL A 87 -5.67 -8.48 -5.25
C VAL A 87 -5.08 -7.64 -6.38
N ILE A 88 -3.75 -7.51 -6.38
CA ILE A 88 -3.00 -6.78 -7.40
C ILE A 88 -2.12 -7.80 -8.10
N GLU A 89 -2.46 -8.17 -9.34
CA GLU A 89 -1.79 -9.27 -10.02
C GLU A 89 -1.65 -9.09 -11.54
N TYR A 90 -0.59 -9.66 -12.12
CA TYR A 90 -0.34 -9.67 -13.56
C TYR A 90 -0.29 -8.28 -14.21
N ASN A 91 0.11 -7.25 -13.45
CA ASN A 91 0.26 -5.91 -13.98
C ASN A 91 1.72 -5.63 -14.39
N ASP A 92 1.88 -4.77 -15.37
CA ASP A 92 3.15 -4.15 -15.76
C ASP A 92 3.09 -2.66 -15.38
N VAL A 93 3.82 -2.28 -14.31
CA VAL A 93 3.78 -0.92 -13.77
C VAL A 93 5.19 -0.34 -13.78
N PHE A 94 5.39 0.74 -14.56
CA PHE A 94 6.70 1.32 -14.77
C PHE A 94 6.63 2.82 -15.07
N ASP A 95 7.78 3.50 -15.12
CA ASP A 95 7.89 4.94 -15.38
C ASP A 95 6.91 5.76 -14.53
N THR A 96 6.95 5.52 -13.23
CA THR A 96 6.14 6.19 -12.23
C THR A 96 7.02 7.03 -11.31
N VAL A 97 6.41 7.83 -10.43
CA VAL A 97 7.10 8.73 -9.47
C VAL A 97 7.99 9.74 -10.20
N ARG A 98 7.56 10.20 -11.37
CA ARG A 98 8.36 11.10 -12.24
C ARG A 98 8.51 12.51 -11.69
N GLU A 99 7.55 12.95 -10.87
CA GLU A 99 7.48 14.35 -10.38
C GLU A 99 7.32 14.45 -8.86
N THR A 100 7.22 13.32 -8.17
CA THR A 100 7.19 13.25 -6.70
C THR A 100 8.41 12.49 -6.19
N SER A 101 8.54 12.39 -4.88
CA SER A 101 9.58 11.61 -4.20
C SER A 101 8.96 10.79 -3.07
N ASP A 102 9.73 9.86 -2.50
CA ASP A 102 9.32 9.02 -1.36
C ASP A 102 8.04 8.21 -1.61
N HIS A 103 7.90 7.70 -2.84
CA HIS A 103 6.78 6.85 -3.25
C HIS A 103 7.28 5.67 -4.07
N GLY A 104 6.37 4.76 -4.44
CA GLY A 104 6.65 3.59 -5.27
C GLY A 104 5.71 3.46 -6.46
N SER A 105 6.08 2.57 -7.40
CA SER A 105 5.18 2.14 -8.47
C SER A 105 3.88 1.56 -7.90
N PHE A 106 4.00 0.65 -6.92
CA PHE A 106 2.94 0.40 -5.96
C PHE A 106 3.23 1.20 -4.70
N ASN A 107 2.24 1.87 -4.16
CA ASN A 107 2.36 2.62 -2.92
C ASN A 107 1.19 2.30 -1.99
N SER A 108 1.45 2.18 -0.71
CA SER A 108 0.42 2.06 0.31
C SER A 108 0.78 2.91 1.52
N TRP A 109 -0.16 3.72 1.95
CA TRP A 109 -0.12 4.47 3.20
C TRP A 109 -1.48 4.33 3.89
N GLY A 110 -1.94 3.08 3.94
CA GLY A 110 -3.27 2.70 4.41
C GLY A 110 -3.58 3.08 5.84
N ARG A 111 -2.58 3.44 6.58
CA ARG A 111 -2.63 3.83 7.98
C ARG A 111 -3.64 2.99 8.74
N ASP A 112 -3.15 1.90 9.27
CA ASP A 112 -3.93 1.06 10.17
C ASP A 112 -4.78 1.91 11.11
N ARG A 113 -5.90 1.42 11.57
CA ARG A 113 -6.83 2.17 12.43
C ARG A 113 -6.12 2.89 13.58
N PHE A 114 -5.05 2.31 14.08
CA PHE A 114 -4.08 2.95 14.95
C PHE A 114 -2.71 2.85 14.31
N TRP A 115 -2.13 3.98 13.98
CA TRP A 115 -0.81 4.09 13.44
C TRP A 115 0.04 5.09 14.21
N VAL A 116 1.20 4.64 14.65
CA VAL A 116 2.24 5.46 15.27
C VAL A 116 3.58 5.08 14.68
N ARG A 117 4.51 6.03 14.63
CA ARG A 117 5.87 5.77 14.14
C ARG A 117 6.66 4.82 15.02
N ASP A 118 6.36 4.81 16.31
CA ASP A 118 6.95 3.90 17.28
C ASP A 118 6.09 2.63 17.38
N GLN A 119 6.49 1.60 16.65
CA GLN A 119 5.79 0.31 16.64
C GLN A 119 5.94 -0.47 17.95
N MET A 120 6.90 -0.11 18.79
CA MET A 120 7.04 -0.71 20.13
C MET A 120 5.80 -0.47 20.99
N ALA A 121 5.11 0.66 20.79
CA ALA A 121 3.84 0.93 21.46
C ALA A 121 2.73 -0.06 21.10
N LEU A 122 2.85 -0.77 19.97
CA LEU A 122 1.90 -1.79 19.51
C LEU A 122 2.36 -3.23 19.77
N SER A 123 3.57 -3.44 20.27
CA SER A 123 4.16 -4.78 20.42
C SER A 123 3.31 -5.76 21.23
N GLN A 124 2.54 -5.26 22.21
CA GLN A 124 1.66 -6.06 23.07
C GLN A 124 0.22 -6.20 22.52
N ASP A 125 -0.18 -5.41 21.54
CA ASP A 125 -1.53 -5.38 20.98
C ASP A 125 -1.50 -5.16 19.45
N LYS A 126 -0.60 -5.86 18.78
CA LYS A 126 -0.40 -5.72 17.32
C LYS A 126 -1.64 -6.08 16.51
N ASP A 127 -2.56 -6.88 17.04
CA ASP A 127 -3.77 -7.29 16.34
C ASP A 127 -4.75 -6.14 16.10
N VAL A 128 -4.53 -5.02 16.75
CA VAL A 128 -5.32 -3.79 16.52
C VAL A 128 -5.24 -3.33 15.05
N VAL A 129 -4.15 -3.63 14.36
CA VAL A 129 -4.01 -3.29 12.93
C VAL A 129 -4.94 -4.11 12.05
N LEU A 130 -5.38 -5.28 12.50
CA LEU A 130 -6.30 -6.16 11.79
C LEU A 130 -7.78 -5.78 11.98
N LEU A 131 -8.08 -4.73 12.74
CA LEU A 131 -9.47 -4.30 12.95
C LEU A 131 -10.15 -3.88 11.64
N ASP A 132 -9.43 -3.27 10.72
CA ASP A 132 -9.96 -2.89 9.42
C ASP A 132 -9.57 -3.91 8.34
N ILE A 133 -8.31 -4.32 8.26
CA ILE A 133 -7.79 -5.19 7.21
C ILE A 133 -7.94 -6.66 7.62
N ARG A 134 -9.15 -7.18 7.54
CA ARG A 134 -9.50 -8.54 7.98
C ARG A 134 -8.98 -9.64 7.04
N GLN A 135 -8.85 -9.34 5.77
CA GLN A 135 -8.28 -10.22 4.75
C GLN A 135 -6.98 -9.60 4.24
N PRO A 136 -5.94 -10.40 3.97
CA PRO A 136 -4.70 -9.86 3.47
C PRO A 136 -4.87 -9.20 2.09
N ASN A 137 -4.10 -8.14 1.87
CA ASN A 137 -3.89 -7.59 0.54
C ASN A 137 -2.82 -8.43 -0.17
N ILE A 138 -3.09 -8.86 -1.38
CA ILE A 138 -2.22 -9.75 -2.16
C ILE A 138 -1.61 -8.97 -3.33
N ILE A 139 -0.27 -8.99 -3.40
CA ILE A 139 0.50 -8.41 -4.52
C ILE A 139 1.32 -9.55 -5.12
N ARG A 140 0.94 -10.01 -6.33
CA ARG A 140 1.60 -11.16 -6.94
C ARG A 140 1.70 -11.10 -8.45
N ASN A 141 2.71 -11.76 -9.00
CA ASN A 141 2.87 -11.95 -10.45
C ASN A 141 2.93 -10.63 -11.25
N ASN A 142 3.35 -9.54 -10.62
CA ASN A 142 3.49 -8.26 -11.30
C ASN A 142 4.94 -8.01 -11.71
N ARG A 143 5.11 -7.14 -12.69
CA ARG A 143 6.37 -6.51 -13.04
C ARG A 143 6.34 -5.05 -12.60
N TRP A 144 7.28 -4.69 -11.72
CA TRP A 144 7.43 -3.36 -11.16
C TRP A 144 8.73 -2.74 -11.61
N ARG A 145 8.71 -1.46 -12.00
CA ARG A 145 9.90 -0.68 -12.25
C ARG A 145 9.71 0.78 -11.87
N CYS A 146 10.37 1.20 -10.81
CA CYS A 146 10.35 2.58 -10.35
C CYS A 146 11.78 3.15 -10.33
N ASP A 147 12.16 3.89 -11.36
CA ASP A 147 13.51 4.45 -11.45
C ASP A 147 13.72 5.67 -10.53
N HIS A 148 12.66 6.20 -9.93
CA HIS A 148 12.67 7.42 -9.09
C HIS A 148 12.24 7.19 -7.63
N GLY A 149 11.91 5.98 -7.26
CA GLY A 149 11.46 5.62 -5.92
C GLY A 149 11.50 4.10 -5.72
N TRP A 150 10.56 3.55 -4.98
CA TRP A 150 10.47 2.12 -4.69
C TRP A 150 9.65 1.37 -5.75
N ASP A 151 10.00 0.14 -6.05
CA ASP A 151 9.12 -0.71 -6.85
C ASP A 151 7.81 -0.98 -6.12
N VAL A 152 7.90 -1.36 -4.85
CA VAL A 152 6.76 -1.54 -3.93
C VAL A 152 7.06 -0.82 -2.63
N ASP A 153 6.21 0.13 -2.28
CA ASP A 153 6.33 0.94 -1.06
C ASP A 153 5.14 0.69 -0.12
N LEU A 154 5.41 0.01 1.00
CA LEU A 154 4.46 -0.11 2.10
C LEU A 154 4.84 0.90 3.18
N ASP A 155 4.18 2.04 3.15
CA ASP A 155 4.42 3.19 4.02
C ASP A 155 3.32 3.32 5.09
N ASP A 156 3.59 4.10 6.12
CA ASP A 156 2.65 4.59 7.14
C ASP A 156 1.53 3.62 7.55
N GLY A 157 1.87 2.54 8.28
CA GLY A 157 0.88 1.63 8.84
C GLY A 157 0.15 0.80 7.79
N SER A 158 0.91 0.21 6.87
CA SER A 158 0.40 -0.70 5.85
C SER A 158 0.60 -2.15 6.30
N SER A 159 -0.41 -2.71 6.95
CA SER A 159 -0.39 -4.06 7.53
C SER A 159 -1.16 -5.08 6.70
N ASN A 160 -0.92 -6.36 7.00
CA ASN A 160 -1.58 -7.53 6.45
C ASN A 160 -1.45 -7.65 4.92
N TYR A 161 -0.20 -7.80 4.45
CA TYR A 161 0.14 -7.99 3.04
C TYR A 161 0.80 -9.35 2.79
N ILE A 162 0.52 -9.93 1.62
CA ILE A 162 1.22 -11.10 1.09
C ILE A 162 1.77 -10.71 -0.29
N ILE A 163 3.11 -10.68 -0.42
CA ILE A 163 3.82 -10.19 -1.60
C ILE A 163 4.69 -11.31 -2.15
N TYR A 164 4.33 -11.84 -3.32
CA TYR A 164 5.06 -12.99 -3.88
C TYR A 164 5.02 -13.07 -5.41
N ASN A 165 5.99 -13.77 -5.97
CA ASN A 165 6.12 -14.01 -7.40
C ASN A 165 6.20 -12.71 -8.23
N ASN A 166 6.67 -11.61 -7.68
CA ASN A 166 6.83 -10.38 -8.43
C ASN A 166 8.25 -10.26 -8.99
N LEU A 167 8.37 -9.50 -10.07
CA LEU A 167 9.63 -9.04 -10.63
C LEU A 167 9.77 -7.54 -10.33
N MET A 168 10.74 -7.17 -9.49
CA MET A 168 11.06 -5.81 -9.10
C MET A 168 12.39 -5.39 -9.76
N LEU A 169 12.37 -4.42 -10.66
CA LEU A 169 13.47 -4.16 -11.60
C LEU A 169 14.35 -2.96 -11.25
N SER A 170 14.01 -2.19 -10.22
CA SER A 170 14.77 -0.98 -9.91
C SER A 170 15.22 -0.87 -8.47
N SER A 171 14.30 -0.71 -7.53
CA SER A 171 14.61 -0.29 -6.16
C SER A 171 14.10 -1.24 -5.09
N GLY A 172 13.36 -2.29 -5.47
CA GLY A 172 12.88 -3.30 -4.54
C GLY A 172 11.72 -2.85 -3.64
N LEU A 173 11.71 -3.33 -2.41
CA LEU A 173 10.59 -3.28 -1.47
C LEU A 173 10.92 -2.43 -0.23
N LYS A 174 10.06 -1.48 0.09
CA LYS A 174 10.08 -0.73 1.34
C LYS A 174 8.99 -1.26 2.28
N LEU A 175 9.38 -1.62 3.50
CA LEU A 175 8.51 -2.05 4.59
C LEU A 175 8.67 -1.07 5.75
N ARG A 176 7.82 -0.07 5.79
CA ARG A 176 7.77 0.91 6.87
C ARG A 176 6.72 0.48 7.90
N GLU A 177 6.38 1.29 8.87
CA GLU A 177 5.49 0.90 9.97
C GLU A 177 4.32 -0.01 9.55
N GLY A 178 4.12 -1.13 10.22
CA GLY A 178 3.08 -2.12 9.95
C GLY A 178 3.45 -3.51 10.47
N PHE A 179 2.50 -4.44 10.39
CA PHE A 179 2.60 -5.80 10.89
C PHE A 179 2.01 -6.82 9.90
N TYR A 180 2.32 -8.09 10.07
CA TYR A 180 1.74 -9.21 9.32
C TYR A 180 1.98 -9.14 7.82
N ARG A 181 3.22 -8.83 7.42
CA ARG A 181 3.63 -8.81 6.02
C ARG A 181 4.44 -10.05 5.68
N LYS A 182 4.01 -10.83 4.69
CA LYS A 182 4.71 -12.01 4.20
C LYS A 182 5.26 -11.73 2.82
N VAL A 183 6.58 -11.88 2.65
CA VAL A 183 7.28 -11.62 1.40
C VAL A 183 8.09 -12.86 1.02
N TYR A 184 7.81 -13.45 -0.14
CA TYR A 184 8.54 -14.63 -0.59
C TYR A 184 8.51 -14.79 -2.11
N ASN A 185 9.47 -15.52 -2.64
CA ASN A 185 9.58 -15.89 -4.05
C ASN A 185 9.48 -14.70 -5.02
N ASN A 186 10.06 -13.54 -4.67
CA ASN A 186 10.17 -12.39 -5.56
C ASN A 186 11.58 -12.33 -6.15
N ILE A 187 11.69 -11.80 -7.37
CA ILE A 187 12.97 -11.49 -8.01
C ILE A 187 13.18 -9.98 -7.92
N MET A 188 14.28 -9.56 -7.31
CA MET A 188 14.63 -8.16 -7.14
C MET A 188 15.95 -7.87 -7.85
N VAL A 189 15.89 -7.00 -8.86
CA VAL A 189 17.06 -6.53 -9.64
C VAL A 189 17.29 -5.07 -9.27
N ASN A 190 18.26 -4.82 -8.42
CA ASN A 190 18.54 -3.46 -7.94
C ASN A 190 19.48 -2.72 -8.89
N LYS A 191 19.04 -1.62 -9.44
CA LYS A 191 19.84 -0.70 -10.27
C LYS A 191 20.24 0.58 -9.54
N THR A 192 19.79 0.76 -8.30
CA THR A 192 19.94 2.00 -7.53
C THR A 192 20.79 1.77 -6.28
N LEU A 193 21.01 2.82 -5.53
CA LEU A 193 21.65 2.75 -4.21
C LEU A 193 20.71 2.26 -3.10
N TYR A 194 19.42 2.06 -3.40
CA TYR A 194 18.48 1.53 -2.44
C TYR A 194 18.71 0.03 -2.20
N PRO A 195 18.50 -0.47 -0.99
CA PRO A 195 18.57 -1.91 -0.72
C PRO A 195 17.40 -2.64 -1.38
N HIS A 196 17.57 -3.94 -1.66
CA HIS A 196 16.48 -4.75 -2.21
C HIS A 196 15.25 -4.79 -1.30
N VAL A 197 15.47 -4.83 0.01
CA VAL A 197 14.42 -4.72 1.01
C VAL A 197 14.87 -3.73 2.07
N TRP A 198 14.02 -2.76 2.36
CA TRP A 198 14.31 -1.74 3.36
C TRP A 198 13.25 -1.75 4.46
N PHE A 199 13.71 -1.84 5.69
CA PHE A 199 12.88 -1.83 6.89
C PHE A 199 13.06 -0.52 7.65
N ARG A 200 11.95 0.06 8.07
CA ARG A 200 11.96 1.20 8.99
C ARG A 200 10.77 1.14 9.92
N ASN A 201 11.05 1.01 11.22
CA ASN A 201 10.02 0.91 12.25
C ASN A 201 8.96 -0.16 11.92
N SER A 202 9.39 -1.24 11.24
CA SER A 202 8.53 -2.38 10.92
C SER A 202 8.24 -3.16 12.19
N GLY A 203 7.03 -3.68 12.30
CA GLY A 203 6.60 -4.55 13.39
C GLY A 203 6.67 -6.04 13.06
N ASP A 204 7.19 -6.40 11.86
CA ASP A 204 7.34 -7.80 11.41
C ASP A 204 8.56 -8.49 12.04
#